data_90e52de5a13b87008edbb4fbbbecd968
#
_entry.id   90e52de5a13b87008edbb4fbbbecd968
#
_cell.length_a   1.000
_cell.length_b   1.000
_cell.length_c   1.000
_cell.angle_alpha   90.00
_cell.angle_beta   90.00
_cell.angle_gamma   90.00
#
_symmetry.space_group_name_H-M   'P 1'
#
loop_
_entity.id
_entity.type
_entity.pdbx_description
1 polymer ?
#
loop_
_entity_poly.entity_id
_entity_poly.type
_entity_poly.pdbx_seq_one_letter_code
_entity_poly.pdbx_strand_id
1 'polypeptide(L)'
;MLHEILAAGGECSFLWQRVSFSVSDHWSHPVAVPVQSGLTNGRGLLGVFCSSNLIQKRHVVSVSMNQAASENSLHASVSLAMELIRCPSIAPEDGGAQSILKNRLERAGFGVEQIERAGVQSLYAESGNQGPLMLFAVHSDVVPPGDVCDWTSLPFQPEIRHGLLFGRGAADMKGPLSCAVVAAEKFVQEHPDMPMRIGFIVAGDEEPANNHGTTDVLQWLHSQGKKVDYCVVTEPTSAERFGDTIKVGRRGSINGHLTIHGLQGHAAYPQHAVNPVHRSLWVLHTLAERNWDEGDAHFPPAGFQITNVSAGTGANNVIPGRFNVSFNIRHGPSLTVEKVESLVKDAMGMAGLSYELAAKSDAIPFLTEEGPFTELCSKAIEEVSGLRPDPATGGGTSDARFIAPHCPHLVEFGLVGKTSHQVDEHVAVTEMEQLSEVYGRMLRKLAGYVEGQ
;
A
#
# COMPACT_ATOMS: atom_id res chain seq x y z
N MET A 1 -30.94 38.34 26.88
CA MET A 1 -30.41 38.82 28.15
C MET A 1 -28.89 38.73 28.05
N LEU A 2 -28.31 39.88 27.63
CA LEU A 2 -26.86 40.12 27.68
C LEU A 2 -26.57 40.67 29.08
N HIS A 3 -25.44 40.29 29.63
CA HIS A 3 -24.48 41.05 30.40
C HIS A 3 -23.80 40.22 31.50
N GLU A 4 -22.48 40.43 31.49
CA GLU A 4 -21.53 40.35 32.61
C GLU A 4 -21.06 38.97 33.08
N ILE A 5 -19.77 38.71 32.81
CA ILE A 5 -18.68 38.80 33.81
C ILE A 5 -17.33 38.90 33.08
N LEU A 6 -16.70 40.08 33.23
CA LEU A 6 -15.26 40.32 33.07
C LEU A 6 -14.58 40.08 34.42
N ALA A 7 -13.37 39.53 34.37
CA ALA A 7 -12.24 39.74 35.28
C ALA A 7 -11.64 38.47 35.88
N ALA A 8 -10.52 38.06 35.31
CA ALA A 8 -9.31 37.74 36.07
C ALA A 8 -8.15 37.43 35.07
N GLY A 9 -7.13 38.28 35.15
CA GLY A 9 -5.97 38.25 34.28
C GLY A 9 -5.02 37.07 34.58
N GLY A 10 -4.35 36.62 33.54
CA GLY A 10 -3.24 35.67 33.58
C GLY A 10 -2.49 35.79 32.26
N GLU A 11 -1.42 36.58 32.26
CA GLU A 11 -0.51 36.72 31.12
C GLU A 11 0.22 35.40 30.87
N CYS A 12 0.12 34.92 29.63
CA CYS A 12 1.04 33.90 29.11
C CYS A 12 1.63 34.44 27.80
N SER A 13 2.85 35.00 27.90
CA SER A 13 3.63 35.53 26.81
C SER A 13 4.23 34.39 25.98
N PHE A 14 3.75 34.21 24.74
CA PHE A 14 4.47 33.42 23.72
C PHE A 14 5.28 34.36 22.83
N LEU A 15 6.60 34.25 22.90
CA LEU A 15 7.53 34.89 21.99
C LEU A 15 7.39 34.30 20.58
N TRP A 16 6.91 35.12 19.65
CA TRP A 16 7.08 34.87 18.21
C TRP A 16 8.36 35.63 17.76
N GLN A 17 9.41 34.87 17.45
CA GLN A 17 10.51 35.42 16.68
C GLN A 17 10.08 35.56 15.21
N ARG A 18 9.90 36.78 14.75
CA ARG A 18 9.80 37.11 13.33
C ARG A 18 11.17 37.00 12.68
N VAL A 19 11.34 36.03 11.78
CA VAL A 19 12.44 36.03 10.82
C VAL A 19 11.93 36.74 9.56
N SER A 20 12.51 37.93 9.31
CA SER A 20 12.22 38.72 8.10
C SER A 20 13.18 38.29 7.01
N PHE A 21 12.68 37.76 5.91
CA PHE A 21 13.44 37.60 4.67
C PHE A 21 13.11 38.77 3.75
N SER A 22 14.15 39.54 3.37
CA SER A 22 14.08 40.52 2.29
C SER A 22 14.34 39.81 0.96
N VAL A 23 13.34 39.84 0.07
CA VAL A 23 13.46 39.39 -1.32
C VAL A 23 13.89 40.61 -2.14
N SER A 24 15.06 40.55 -2.76
CA SER A 24 15.46 41.48 -3.82
C SER A 24 15.19 40.83 -5.19
N ASP A 25 14.33 41.48 -5.94
CA ASP A 25 14.01 41.13 -7.32
C ASP A 25 15.18 41.33 -8.26
N HIS A 26 15.58 40.29 -9.00
CA HIS A 26 16.18 40.44 -10.33
C HIS A 26 15.85 39.25 -11.20
N TRP A 27 14.98 39.51 -12.17
CA TRP A 27 14.69 38.61 -13.28
C TRP A 27 15.78 38.75 -14.36
N SER A 28 16.37 37.63 -14.80
CA SER A 28 17.08 37.54 -16.06
C SER A 28 16.82 36.21 -16.74
N HIS A 29 16.48 36.28 -18.03
CA HIS A 29 16.01 35.24 -18.92
C HIS A 29 16.99 34.06 -19.11
N PRO A 30 16.49 32.83 -19.42
CA PRO A 30 17.36 31.73 -19.79
C PRO A 30 17.77 31.81 -21.27
N VAL A 31 19.07 31.68 -21.51
CA VAL A 31 19.66 31.54 -22.85
C VAL A 31 19.75 30.05 -23.18
N ALA A 32 19.17 29.66 -24.31
CA ALA A 32 19.29 28.30 -24.85
C ALA A 32 20.70 28.09 -25.44
N VAL A 33 21.34 26.98 -25.09
CA VAL A 33 22.62 26.53 -25.68
C VAL A 33 22.33 25.23 -26.46
N PRO A 34 22.77 25.10 -27.71
CA PRO A 34 22.54 23.91 -28.53
C PRO A 34 23.47 22.75 -28.16
N VAL A 35 22.89 21.55 -28.09
CA VAL A 35 23.64 20.29 -27.87
C VAL A 35 24.21 19.82 -29.22
N GLN A 36 25.54 19.71 -29.33
CA GLN A 36 26.20 19.00 -30.41
C GLN A 36 26.36 17.53 -30.04
N SER A 37 25.88 16.64 -30.90
CA SER A 37 26.05 15.19 -30.82
C SER A 37 27.45 14.79 -31.28
N GLY A 38 28.22 14.16 -30.42
CA GLY A 38 29.48 13.47 -30.75
C GLY A 38 29.42 12.01 -30.35
N LEU A 39 29.37 11.12 -31.33
CA LEU A 39 29.50 9.69 -31.16
C LEU A 39 30.94 9.29 -30.83
N THR A 40 31.19 8.63 -29.70
CA THR A 40 32.33 7.74 -29.53
C THR A 40 31.98 6.55 -28.65
N ASN A 41 32.39 5.37 -29.08
CA ASN A 41 32.18 4.05 -28.49
C ASN A 41 32.78 3.89 -27.08
N GLY A 42 32.02 3.22 -26.19
CA GLY A 42 32.59 2.52 -25.06
C GLY A 42 31.90 2.78 -23.73
N ARG A 43 31.17 1.78 -23.26
CA ARG A 43 30.72 1.51 -21.88
C ARG A 43 30.35 2.75 -21.03
N GLY A 44 29.08 3.16 -21.10
CA GLY A 44 28.56 4.30 -20.34
C GLY A 44 27.92 3.86 -19.03
N LEU A 45 28.49 4.32 -17.93
CA LEU A 45 27.81 4.49 -16.65
C LEU A 45 26.86 5.71 -16.80
N LEU A 46 25.57 5.50 -16.66
CA LEU A 46 24.60 6.59 -16.52
C LEU A 46 24.74 7.20 -15.12
N GLY A 47 25.45 8.31 -15.02
CA GLY A 47 25.43 9.16 -13.84
C GLY A 47 24.33 10.21 -14.00
N VAL A 48 23.34 10.21 -13.13
CA VAL A 48 22.36 11.30 -13.01
C VAL A 48 23.03 12.44 -12.24
N PHE A 49 23.25 13.58 -12.89
CA PHE A 49 23.80 14.77 -12.23
C PHE A 49 22.64 15.65 -11.73
N CYS A 50 22.53 15.78 -10.43
CA CYS A 50 21.73 16.82 -9.80
C CYS A 50 22.60 18.09 -9.69
N SER A 51 22.24 19.18 -10.40
CA SER A 51 22.97 20.43 -10.39
C SER A 51 22.48 21.34 -9.26
N SER A 52 23.10 21.25 -8.10
CA SER A 52 23.16 22.35 -7.14
C SER A 52 24.61 22.51 -6.69
N ASN A 53 25.16 23.68 -6.98
CA ASN A 53 26.52 24.10 -6.54
C ASN A 53 26.66 24.03 -5.03
N LEU A 54 27.50 23.15 -4.53
CA LEU A 54 28.36 23.41 -3.36
C LEU A 54 29.32 22.23 -3.14
N ILE A 55 30.64 22.57 -3.34
CA ILE A 55 31.82 21.92 -2.76
C ILE A 55 32.02 20.41 -3.00
N GLN A 56 32.87 20.13 -4.01
CA GLN A 56 33.52 18.84 -4.17
C GLN A 56 34.31 18.43 -2.91
N LYS A 57 33.80 17.49 -2.15
CA LYS A 57 34.63 16.54 -1.40
C LYS A 57 34.52 15.19 -2.09
N ARG A 58 35.55 14.81 -2.86
CA ARG A 58 35.73 13.46 -3.35
C ARG A 58 35.90 12.54 -2.15
N HIS A 59 34.84 11.85 -1.75
CA HIS A 59 34.99 10.64 -0.97
C HIS A 59 35.06 9.48 -1.99
N VAL A 60 36.26 8.98 -2.22
CA VAL A 60 36.47 7.66 -2.78
C VAL A 60 36.04 6.70 -1.67
N VAL A 61 34.82 6.15 -1.78
CA VAL A 61 34.38 5.08 -0.90
C VAL A 61 35.15 3.83 -1.33
N SER A 62 36.21 3.54 -0.60
CA SER A 62 36.78 2.20 -0.61
C SER A 62 35.74 1.28 0.05
N VAL A 63 35.05 0.44 -0.75
CA VAL A 63 34.22 -0.64 -0.21
C VAL A 63 35.18 -1.56 0.56
N SER A 64 35.16 -1.45 1.87
CA SER A 64 36.01 -2.25 2.73
C SER A 64 35.49 -3.68 2.74
N MET A 65 36.41 -4.64 2.66
CA MET A 65 36.12 -6.09 2.78
C MET A 65 35.40 -6.48 4.09
N ASN A 66 35.16 -5.54 5.01
CA ASN A 66 34.39 -5.76 6.24
C ASN A 66 32.87 -5.77 6.02
N GLN A 67 32.33 -5.27 4.89
CA GLN A 67 30.90 -5.38 4.61
C GLN A 67 30.50 -6.80 4.24
N ALA A 68 31.33 -7.51 3.47
CA ALA A 68 31.05 -8.91 3.09
C ALA A 68 31.09 -9.90 4.27
N ALA A 69 31.86 -9.58 5.33
CA ALA A 69 31.92 -10.42 6.53
C ALA A 69 30.73 -10.18 7.49
N SER A 70 30.05 -9.01 7.41
CA SER A 70 28.85 -8.71 8.21
C SER A 70 27.57 -9.29 7.57
N GLU A 71 27.50 -9.42 6.25
CA GLU A 71 26.34 -10.00 5.55
C GLU A 71 26.19 -11.52 5.82
N ASN A 72 27.27 -12.24 6.07
CA ASN A 72 27.23 -13.67 6.40
C ASN A 72 26.64 -14.01 7.80
N SER A 73 26.35 -13.02 8.64
CA SER A 73 25.73 -13.19 9.96
C SER A 73 24.27 -12.73 10.03
N LEU A 74 23.73 -12.16 8.94
CA LEU A 74 22.35 -11.68 8.91
C LEU A 74 21.36 -12.85 8.84
N HIS A 75 20.18 -12.65 9.44
CA HIS A 75 19.08 -13.59 9.28
C HIS A 75 18.71 -13.75 7.81
N ALA A 76 18.33 -14.97 7.39
CA ALA A 76 18.08 -15.29 5.99
C ALA A 76 16.97 -14.43 5.35
N SER A 77 15.95 -14.03 6.12
CA SER A 77 14.89 -13.14 5.64
C SER A 77 15.39 -11.72 5.36
N VAL A 78 16.29 -11.21 6.19
CA VAL A 78 16.89 -9.88 5.98
C VAL A 78 17.76 -9.87 4.73
N SER A 79 18.57 -10.93 4.55
CA SER A 79 19.41 -11.09 3.37
C SER A 79 18.58 -11.17 2.07
N LEU A 80 17.48 -11.95 2.08
CA LEU A 80 16.55 -12.03 0.94
C LEU A 80 15.85 -10.70 0.68
N ALA A 81 15.38 -10.00 1.73
CA ALA A 81 14.76 -8.71 1.57
C ALA A 81 15.71 -7.69 0.92
N MET A 82 16.98 -7.66 1.35
CA MET A 82 17.99 -6.79 0.74
C MET A 82 18.23 -7.15 -0.73
N GLU A 83 18.21 -8.43 -1.10
CA GLU A 83 18.33 -8.88 -2.48
C GLU A 83 17.13 -8.41 -3.32
N LEU A 84 15.91 -8.56 -2.81
CA LEU A 84 14.69 -8.12 -3.48
C LEU A 84 14.56 -6.59 -3.57
N ILE A 85 14.97 -5.84 -2.54
CA ILE A 85 14.96 -4.37 -2.58
C ILE A 85 15.90 -3.84 -3.67
N ARG A 86 16.99 -4.51 -3.99
CA ARG A 86 17.88 -4.14 -5.11
C ARG A 86 17.24 -4.27 -6.48
N CYS A 87 16.09 -4.94 -6.58
CA CYS A 87 15.27 -5.02 -7.79
C CYS A 87 14.28 -3.85 -7.82
N PRO A 88 14.41 -2.87 -8.75
CA PRO A 88 13.48 -1.76 -8.86
C PRO A 88 12.19 -2.21 -9.57
N SER A 89 11.42 -3.06 -8.91
CA SER A 89 10.19 -3.67 -9.42
C SER A 89 9.00 -2.72 -9.31
N ILE A 90 9.06 -1.60 -10.01
CA ILE A 90 7.93 -0.66 -10.15
C ILE A 90 7.06 -1.17 -11.30
N ALA A 91 5.86 -1.67 -10.98
CA ALA A 91 4.99 -2.28 -11.97
C ALA A 91 4.78 -1.37 -13.21
N PRO A 92 4.79 -1.92 -14.44
CA PRO A 92 4.80 -3.36 -14.77
C PRO A 92 6.18 -4.03 -14.75
N GLU A 93 7.26 -3.27 -14.46
CA GLU A 93 8.64 -3.78 -14.49
C GLU A 93 8.91 -4.64 -13.25
N ASP A 94 9.46 -5.85 -13.44
CA ASP A 94 9.79 -6.77 -12.36
C ASP A 94 11.18 -6.51 -11.73
N GLY A 95 12.08 -5.91 -12.46
CA GLY A 95 13.46 -5.66 -12.01
C GLY A 95 14.26 -6.90 -11.63
N GLY A 96 13.78 -8.12 -11.91
CA GLY A 96 14.41 -9.41 -11.60
C GLY A 96 13.91 -10.07 -10.29
N ALA A 97 12.98 -9.45 -9.56
CA ALA A 97 12.49 -9.97 -8.28
C ALA A 97 11.82 -11.33 -8.41
N GLN A 98 10.96 -11.52 -9.43
CA GLN A 98 10.27 -12.79 -9.68
C GLN A 98 11.27 -13.93 -9.99
N SER A 99 12.34 -13.63 -10.73
CA SER A 99 13.37 -14.62 -11.05
C SER A 99 14.15 -15.08 -9.81
N ILE A 100 14.45 -14.17 -8.89
CA ILE A 100 15.10 -14.48 -7.60
C ILE A 100 14.19 -15.41 -6.79
N LEU A 101 12.91 -15.06 -6.66
CA LEU A 101 11.93 -15.85 -5.89
C LEU A 101 11.71 -17.23 -6.51
N LYS A 102 11.52 -17.30 -7.83
CA LYS A 102 11.40 -18.57 -8.55
C LYS A 102 12.58 -19.50 -8.25
N ASN A 103 13.79 -19.04 -8.53
CA ASN A 103 15.01 -19.85 -8.34
C ASN A 103 15.17 -20.28 -6.87
N ARG A 104 14.74 -19.47 -5.94
CA ARG A 104 14.84 -19.78 -4.52
C ARG A 104 13.81 -20.82 -4.09
N LEU A 105 12.55 -20.65 -4.46
CA LEU A 105 11.47 -21.58 -4.16
C LEU A 105 11.69 -22.95 -4.83
N GLU A 106 12.15 -22.97 -6.09
CA GLU A 106 12.52 -24.23 -6.77
C GLU A 106 13.61 -25.00 -6.02
N ARG A 107 14.64 -24.31 -5.53
CA ARG A 107 15.69 -24.92 -4.69
C ARG A 107 15.19 -25.45 -3.36
N ALA A 108 14.13 -24.86 -2.82
CA ALA A 108 13.47 -25.31 -1.59
C ALA A 108 12.46 -26.46 -1.82
N GLY A 109 12.32 -26.96 -3.06
CA GLY A 109 11.43 -28.07 -3.38
C GLY A 109 9.99 -27.68 -3.74
N PHE A 110 9.75 -26.40 -4.09
CA PHE A 110 8.48 -25.97 -4.63
C PHE A 110 8.43 -26.18 -6.15
N GLY A 111 7.32 -26.68 -6.66
CA GLY A 111 6.96 -26.56 -8.07
C GLY A 111 6.52 -25.12 -8.34
N VAL A 112 7.11 -24.46 -9.34
CA VAL A 112 6.85 -23.05 -9.64
C VAL A 112 6.30 -22.88 -11.04
N GLU A 113 5.17 -22.20 -11.14
CA GLU A 113 4.52 -21.80 -12.38
C GLU A 113 4.60 -20.28 -12.56
N GLN A 114 4.98 -19.83 -13.75
CA GLN A 114 4.99 -18.42 -14.13
C GLN A 114 3.72 -18.11 -14.91
N ILE A 115 3.01 -17.07 -14.46
CA ILE A 115 1.76 -16.62 -15.06
C ILE A 115 1.98 -15.19 -15.52
N GLU A 116 1.99 -15.00 -16.84
CA GLU A 116 2.19 -13.70 -17.47
C GLU A 116 0.92 -13.25 -18.17
N ARG A 117 0.51 -12.01 -17.89
CA ARG A 117 -0.60 -11.37 -18.58
C ARG A 117 -0.37 -9.88 -18.70
N ALA A 118 -0.65 -9.34 -19.90
CA ALA A 118 -0.50 -7.92 -20.20
C ALA A 118 0.88 -7.32 -19.87
N GLY A 119 1.95 -8.15 -19.92
CA GLY A 119 3.32 -7.75 -19.61
C GLY A 119 3.68 -7.77 -18.13
N VAL A 120 2.76 -8.19 -17.26
CA VAL A 120 3.01 -8.39 -15.83
C VAL A 120 3.29 -9.87 -15.57
N GLN A 121 4.35 -10.15 -14.84
CA GLN A 121 4.70 -11.49 -14.38
C GLN A 121 4.26 -11.69 -12.94
N SER A 122 3.61 -12.83 -12.68
CA SER A 122 3.27 -13.32 -11.36
C SER A 122 3.68 -14.78 -11.22
N LEU A 123 3.84 -15.28 -9.99
CA LEU A 123 4.20 -16.67 -9.73
C LEU A 123 3.12 -17.35 -8.89
N TYR A 124 2.96 -18.64 -9.17
CA TYR A 124 2.43 -19.60 -8.23
C TYR A 124 3.49 -20.61 -7.86
N ALA A 125 3.66 -20.90 -6.59
CA ALA A 125 4.56 -21.94 -6.11
C ALA A 125 3.83 -22.85 -5.13
N GLU A 126 4.11 -24.17 -5.15
CA GLU A 126 3.48 -25.14 -4.24
C GLU A 126 4.47 -26.26 -3.89
N SER A 127 4.48 -26.67 -2.61
CA SER A 127 5.16 -27.84 -2.10
C SER A 127 4.19 -28.68 -1.26
N GLY A 128 4.39 -30.00 -1.21
CA GLY A 128 3.52 -30.97 -0.58
C GLY A 128 2.60 -31.67 -1.59
N ASN A 129 2.16 -32.89 -1.24
CA ASN A 129 1.46 -33.78 -2.18
C ASN A 129 0.00 -34.06 -1.78
N GLN A 130 -0.42 -33.68 -0.57
CA GLN A 130 -1.71 -34.05 -0.02
C GLN A 130 -2.22 -33.03 0.99
N GLY A 131 -3.49 -33.16 1.37
CA GLY A 131 -4.14 -32.34 2.38
C GLY A 131 -4.56 -30.96 1.89
N PRO A 132 -5.02 -30.09 2.80
CA PRO A 132 -5.45 -28.75 2.48
C PRO A 132 -4.29 -27.85 2.00
N LEU A 133 -4.62 -26.86 1.19
CA LEU A 133 -3.67 -25.87 0.68
C LEU A 133 -3.67 -24.62 1.55
N MET A 134 -2.52 -24.33 2.14
CA MET A 134 -2.22 -23.08 2.84
C MET A 134 -1.41 -22.18 1.91
N LEU A 135 -1.91 -20.98 1.60
CA LEU A 135 -1.23 -19.98 0.79
C LEU A 135 -0.64 -18.85 1.63
N PHE A 136 0.57 -18.43 1.25
CA PHE A 136 1.03 -17.06 1.48
C PHE A 136 0.73 -16.24 0.21
N ALA A 137 -0.01 -15.14 0.37
CA ALA A 137 -0.23 -14.20 -0.71
C ALA A 137 0.66 -12.97 -0.46
N VAL A 138 1.48 -12.67 -1.45
CA VAL A 138 2.53 -11.64 -1.40
C VAL A 138 2.60 -10.92 -2.74
N HIS A 139 3.16 -9.70 -2.75
CA HIS A 139 3.53 -9.04 -3.99
C HIS A 139 5.02 -8.68 -4.01
N SER A 140 5.60 -8.61 -5.20
CA SER A 140 7.01 -8.29 -5.43
C SER A 140 7.24 -6.89 -5.98
N ASP A 141 6.19 -6.26 -6.50
CA ASP A 141 6.22 -4.89 -6.98
C ASP A 141 6.19 -3.88 -5.83
N VAL A 142 6.48 -2.64 -6.17
CA VAL A 142 6.52 -1.53 -5.21
C VAL A 142 6.05 -0.23 -5.88
N VAL A 143 5.51 0.69 -5.10
CA VAL A 143 5.20 2.04 -5.58
C VAL A 143 6.47 2.81 -5.99
N PRO A 144 6.36 3.79 -6.91
CA PRO A 144 7.47 4.68 -7.23
C PRO A 144 8.05 5.35 -5.98
N PRO A 145 9.39 5.54 -5.91
CA PRO A 145 10.04 6.09 -4.72
C PRO A 145 9.81 7.59 -4.50
N GLY A 146 9.23 8.30 -5.48
CA GLY A 146 9.19 9.76 -5.48
C GLY A 146 10.52 10.37 -5.90
N ASP A 147 10.83 11.60 -5.42
CA ASP A 147 12.12 12.22 -5.71
C ASP A 147 13.23 11.53 -4.91
N VAL A 148 14.16 10.91 -5.62
CA VAL A 148 15.29 10.19 -4.98
C VAL A 148 16.24 11.13 -4.23
N CYS A 149 16.18 12.43 -4.48
CA CYS A 149 16.96 13.42 -3.74
C CYS A 149 16.46 13.62 -2.29
N ASP A 150 15.23 13.24 -2.01
CA ASP A 150 14.62 13.30 -0.67
C ASP A 150 15.05 12.12 0.21
N TRP A 151 15.57 11.04 -0.38
CA TRP A 151 16.01 9.85 0.34
C TRP A 151 17.39 10.04 0.97
N THR A 152 17.56 9.58 2.21
CA THR A 152 18.85 9.56 2.92
C THR A 152 19.82 8.54 2.31
N SER A 153 19.30 7.37 1.88
CA SER A 153 20.01 6.37 1.06
C SER A 153 19.14 6.03 -0.14
N LEU A 154 19.75 5.67 -1.28
CA LEU A 154 19.00 5.39 -2.49
C LEU A 154 17.94 4.29 -2.28
N PRO A 155 16.71 4.45 -2.78
CA PRO A 155 15.56 3.58 -2.47
C PRO A 155 15.78 2.11 -2.82
N PHE A 156 16.59 1.81 -3.84
CA PHE A 156 16.92 0.44 -4.28
C PHE A 156 18.36 0.02 -3.93
N GLN A 157 18.97 0.70 -2.96
CA GLN A 157 20.25 0.31 -2.34
C GLN A 157 20.01 0.08 -0.84
N PRO A 158 19.54 -1.12 -0.45
CA PRO A 158 19.17 -1.39 0.93
C PRO A 158 20.35 -1.22 1.87
N GLU A 159 20.10 -0.57 3.01
CA GLU A 159 21.09 -0.30 4.02
C GLU A 159 20.51 -0.57 5.42
N ILE A 160 21.31 -1.22 6.27
CA ILE A 160 20.95 -1.37 7.69
C ILE A 160 21.63 -0.27 8.49
N ARG A 161 20.83 0.60 9.12
CA ARG A 161 21.26 1.67 10.00
C ARG A 161 20.52 1.59 11.32
N HIS A 162 21.26 1.59 12.43
CA HIS A 162 20.68 1.55 13.78
C HIS A 162 19.67 0.42 14.02
N GLY A 163 19.89 -0.76 13.39
CA GLY A 163 18.98 -1.91 13.49
C GLY A 163 17.73 -1.83 12.61
N LEU A 164 17.64 -0.85 11.72
CA LEU A 164 16.57 -0.68 10.74
C LEU A 164 17.08 -0.96 9.33
N LEU A 165 16.34 -1.76 8.57
CA LEU A 165 16.56 -1.99 7.15
C LEU A 165 15.81 -0.95 6.35
N PHE A 166 16.54 -0.08 5.63
CA PHE A 166 16.02 0.97 4.77
C PHE A 166 15.98 0.52 3.31
N GLY A 167 14.92 0.91 2.60
CA GLY A 167 14.75 0.73 1.16
C GLY A 167 13.27 0.66 0.77
N ARG A 168 12.96 0.99 -0.49
CA ARG A 168 11.59 0.88 -1.03
C ARG A 168 11.15 -0.58 -1.06
N GLY A 169 10.00 -0.88 -0.45
CA GLY A 169 9.48 -2.23 -0.29
C GLY A 169 9.97 -2.92 1.00
N ALA A 170 10.74 -2.25 1.86
CA ALA A 170 11.19 -2.85 3.12
C ALA A 170 9.99 -3.22 4.02
N ALA A 171 9.00 -2.35 4.11
CA ALA A 171 7.76 -2.59 4.84
C ALA A 171 6.69 -3.21 3.94
N ASP A 172 6.56 -2.72 2.70
CA ASP A 172 5.46 -3.02 1.77
C ASP A 172 5.98 -3.46 0.40
N MET A 173 6.06 -4.82 0.15
CA MET A 173 6.05 -5.86 1.19
C MET A 173 7.21 -6.87 1.03
N LYS A 174 8.38 -6.43 0.44
CA LYS A 174 9.55 -7.32 0.21
C LYS A 174 10.13 -7.88 1.52
N GLY A 175 10.05 -7.11 2.63
CA GLY A 175 10.42 -7.58 3.96
C GLY A 175 9.53 -8.74 4.42
N PRO A 176 8.22 -8.55 4.59
CA PRO A 176 7.28 -9.61 4.97
C PRO A 176 7.29 -10.81 4.02
N LEU A 177 7.34 -10.58 2.71
CA LEU A 177 7.50 -11.63 1.69
C LEU A 177 8.73 -12.49 1.99
N SER A 178 9.87 -11.87 2.26
CA SER A 178 11.13 -12.58 2.57
C SER A 178 11.01 -13.41 3.84
N CYS A 179 10.28 -12.91 4.84
CA CYS A 179 10.01 -13.64 6.08
C CYS A 179 9.16 -14.89 5.83
N ALA A 180 8.13 -14.78 4.99
CA ALA A 180 7.25 -15.91 4.63
C ALA A 180 8.00 -16.98 3.83
N VAL A 181 8.81 -16.58 2.85
CA VAL A 181 9.62 -17.52 2.05
C VAL A 181 10.57 -18.30 2.95
N VAL A 182 11.34 -17.63 3.81
CA VAL A 182 12.30 -18.29 4.70
C VAL A 182 11.60 -19.20 5.72
N ALA A 183 10.45 -18.81 6.24
CA ALA A 183 9.67 -19.66 7.16
C ALA A 183 9.16 -20.92 6.46
N ALA A 184 8.67 -20.80 5.22
CA ALA A 184 8.17 -21.93 4.43
C ALA A 184 9.32 -22.87 4.00
N GLU A 185 10.45 -22.34 3.53
CA GLU A 185 11.66 -23.13 3.20
C GLU A 185 12.07 -24.00 4.37
N LYS A 186 12.19 -23.40 5.56
CA LYS A 186 12.57 -24.11 6.77
C LYS A 186 11.55 -25.19 7.14
N PHE A 187 10.25 -24.83 7.08
CA PHE A 187 9.19 -25.77 7.39
C PHE A 187 9.18 -26.99 6.46
N VAL A 188 9.27 -26.78 5.14
CA VAL A 188 9.32 -27.89 4.15
C VAL A 188 10.53 -28.77 4.36
N GLN A 189 11.68 -28.20 4.69
CA GLN A 189 12.89 -28.96 4.98
C GLN A 189 12.76 -29.81 6.25
N GLU A 190 12.13 -29.28 7.31
CA GLU A 190 11.94 -29.96 8.60
C GLU A 190 10.80 -30.99 8.57
N HIS A 191 9.82 -30.84 7.65
CA HIS A 191 8.62 -31.66 7.55
C HIS A 191 8.37 -32.21 6.14
N PRO A 192 9.22 -33.13 5.62
CA PRO A 192 9.09 -33.66 4.26
C PRO A 192 7.77 -34.39 4.01
N ASP A 193 7.17 -34.98 5.04
CA ASP A 193 5.89 -35.70 5.01
C ASP A 193 4.73 -34.84 5.58
N MET A 194 4.76 -33.53 5.40
CA MET A 194 3.74 -32.62 5.94
C MET A 194 2.31 -33.00 5.51
N PRO A 195 1.30 -32.85 6.41
CA PRO A 195 -0.08 -33.28 6.15
C PRO A 195 -0.87 -32.27 5.30
N MET A 196 -0.23 -31.23 4.81
CA MET A 196 -0.82 -30.15 4.04
C MET A 196 0.09 -29.72 2.89
N ARG A 197 -0.45 -28.95 1.96
CA ARG A 197 0.31 -28.27 0.91
C ARG A 197 0.57 -26.82 1.32
N ILE A 198 1.74 -26.31 0.99
CA ILE A 198 2.09 -24.91 1.20
C ILE A 198 2.32 -24.28 -0.16
N GLY A 199 1.71 -23.13 -0.42
CA GLY A 199 1.90 -22.42 -1.65
C GLY A 199 2.11 -20.93 -1.46
N PHE A 200 2.52 -20.29 -2.56
CA PHE A 200 2.67 -18.85 -2.70
C PHE A 200 1.89 -18.36 -3.92
N ILE A 201 1.20 -17.24 -3.76
CA ILE A 201 0.84 -16.33 -4.84
C ILE A 201 1.80 -15.16 -4.71
N VAL A 202 2.60 -14.88 -5.77
CA VAL A 202 3.48 -13.73 -5.82
C VAL A 202 3.01 -12.83 -6.95
N ALA A 203 2.21 -11.81 -6.61
CA ALA A 203 1.74 -10.83 -7.58
C ALA A 203 2.88 -9.88 -7.99
N GLY A 204 2.85 -9.43 -9.24
CA GLY A 204 3.80 -8.48 -9.78
C GLY A 204 3.22 -7.09 -10.03
N ASP A 205 1.97 -6.81 -9.61
CA ASP A 205 1.25 -5.56 -9.86
C ASP A 205 0.17 -5.28 -8.81
N GLU A 206 0.42 -5.54 -7.54
CA GLU A 206 -0.55 -5.24 -6.47
C GLU A 206 -0.79 -3.73 -6.32
N GLU A 207 0.27 -2.95 -6.38
CA GLU A 207 0.29 -1.51 -6.09
C GLU A 207 -0.47 -0.62 -7.11
N PRO A 208 -0.46 -0.91 -8.43
CA PRO A 208 -1.23 -0.13 -9.38
C PRO A 208 -2.74 -0.32 -9.25
N ALA A 209 -3.51 0.73 -9.62
CA ALA A 209 -4.97 0.71 -9.58
C ALA A 209 -5.64 -0.36 -10.48
N ASN A 210 -4.94 -0.86 -11.49
CA ASN A 210 -5.43 -1.87 -12.44
C ASN A 210 -4.61 -3.15 -12.31
N ASN A 211 -4.54 -3.70 -11.11
CA ASN A 211 -3.83 -4.93 -10.81
C ASN A 211 -4.63 -6.17 -11.24
N HIS A 212 -3.91 -7.16 -11.76
CA HIS A 212 -4.46 -8.41 -12.25
C HIS A 212 -3.70 -9.65 -11.74
N GLY A 213 -2.47 -9.48 -11.25
CA GLY A 213 -1.57 -10.59 -10.92
C GLY A 213 -2.19 -11.65 -10.03
N THR A 214 -2.73 -11.26 -8.88
CA THR A 214 -3.40 -12.19 -7.97
C THR A 214 -4.65 -12.82 -8.61
N THR A 215 -5.47 -12.06 -9.34
CA THR A 215 -6.67 -12.60 -10.00
C THR A 215 -6.32 -13.60 -11.11
N ASP A 216 -5.26 -13.36 -11.85
CA ASP A 216 -4.80 -14.26 -12.92
C ASP A 216 -4.26 -15.58 -12.34
N VAL A 217 -3.52 -15.52 -11.24
CA VAL A 217 -3.08 -16.73 -10.51
C VAL A 217 -4.28 -17.50 -9.94
N LEU A 218 -5.28 -16.82 -9.37
CA LEU A 218 -6.51 -17.47 -8.88
C LEU A 218 -7.30 -18.13 -10.00
N GLN A 219 -7.41 -17.49 -11.17
CA GLN A 219 -8.04 -18.09 -12.36
C GLN A 219 -7.28 -19.33 -12.84
N TRP A 220 -5.94 -19.27 -12.84
CA TRP A 220 -5.10 -20.43 -13.15
C TRP A 220 -5.33 -21.56 -12.15
N LEU A 221 -5.31 -21.29 -10.83
CA LEU A 221 -5.59 -22.29 -9.78
C LEU A 221 -6.96 -22.96 -10.00
N HIS A 222 -8.00 -22.15 -10.28
CA HIS A 222 -9.32 -22.67 -10.57
C HIS A 222 -9.33 -23.58 -11.80
N SER A 223 -8.61 -23.21 -12.87
CA SER A 223 -8.47 -24.03 -14.08
C SER A 223 -7.79 -25.38 -13.83
N GLN A 224 -6.91 -25.44 -12.82
CA GLN A 224 -6.24 -26.66 -12.37
C GLN A 224 -7.06 -27.46 -11.34
N GLY A 225 -8.29 -27.01 -11.01
CA GLY A 225 -9.13 -27.65 -9.99
C GLY A 225 -8.58 -27.53 -8.57
N LYS A 226 -7.65 -26.58 -8.32
CA LYS A 226 -7.05 -26.35 -7.01
C LYS A 226 -7.93 -25.43 -6.18
N LYS A 227 -8.15 -25.80 -4.93
CA LYS A 227 -8.87 -25.02 -3.93
C LYS A 227 -7.90 -24.50 -2.89
N VAL A 228 -8.09 -23.25 -2.47
CA VAL A 228 -7.37 -22.63 -1.36
C VAL A 228 -8.17 -22.83 -0.09
N ASP A 229 -7.59 -23.45 0.93
CA ASP A 229 -8.26 -23.73 2.19
C ASP A 229 -7.90 -22.69 3.26
N TYR A 230 -6.65 -22.27 3.30
CA TYR A 230 -6.12 -21.28 4.25
C TYR A 230 -5.25 -20.25 3.52
N CYS A 231 -5.27 -19.00 3.96
CA CYS A 231 -4.41 -17.96 3.39
C CYS A 231 -3.91 -16.98 4.46
N VAL A 232 -2.63 -16.66 4.38
CA VAL A 232 -2.04 -15.51 5.08
C VAL A 232 -1.53 -14.53 4.04
N VAL A 233 -2.11 -13.32 4.01
CA VAL A 233 -1.59 -12.20 3.22
C VAL A 233 -0.59 -11.46 4.08
N THR A 234 0.61 -11.20 3.55
CA THR A 234 1.73 -10.72 4.38
C THR A 234 1.87 -9.20 4.41
N GLU A 235 0.78 -8.48 4.19
CA GLU A 235 0.68 -7.03 4.27
C GLU A 235 1.17 -6.46 5.61
N PRO A 236 1.73 -5.24 5.65
CA PRO A 236 2.18 -4.60 6.88
C PRO A 236 0.99 -4.16 7.74
N THR A 237 0.49 -5.06 8.58
CA THR A 237 -0.76 -4.89 9.34
C THR A 237 -0.55 -4.40 10.77
N SER A 238 0.62 -4.63 11.37
CA SER A 238 0.92 -4.14 12.71
C SER A 238 0.88 -2.61 12.73
N ALA A 239 0.16 -2.02 13.70
CA ALA A 239 -0.15 -0.60 13.71
C ALA A 239 0.92 0.23 14.43
N GLU A 240 1.07 0.06 15.74
CA GLU A 240 2.03 0.79 16.58
C GLU A 240 3.24 -0.04 16.97
N ARG A 241 3.01 -1.33 17.21
CA ARG A 241 4.04 -2.30 17.63
C ARG A 241 3.83 -3.61 16.90
N PHE A 242 4.90 -4.29 16.59
CA PHE A 242 4.86 -5.60 15.98
C PHE A 242 3.96 -6.56 16.80
N GLY A 243 2.98 -7.15 16.10
CA GLY A 243 2.06 -8.13 16.70
C GLY A 243 0.83 -7.54 17.39
N ASP A 244 0.59 -6.24 17.33
CA ASP A 244 -0.57 -5.61 17.97
C ASP A 244 -1.88 -5.78 17.17
N THR A 245 -1.80 -6.04 15.87
CA THR A 245 -2.98 -6.08 14.99
C THR A 245 -2.89 -7.21 13.98
N ILE A 246 -3.98 -7.98 13.84
CA ILE A 246 -4.21 -8.93 12.73
C ILE A 246 -5.42 -8.46 11.93
N LYS A 247 -5.36 -8.50 10.60
CA LYS A 247 -6.54 -8.21 9.79
C LYS A 247 -7.32 -9.47 9.53
N VAL A 248 -8.61 -9.43 9.88
CA VAL A 248 -9.59 -10.50 9.63
C VAL A 248 -10.60 -10.10 8.56
N GLY A 249 -10.40 -8.95 7.93
CA GLY A 249 -11.24 -8.41 6.87
C GLY A 249 -10.74 -7.04 6.44
N ARG A 250 -11.33 -6.51 5.37
CA ARG A 250 -11.05 -5.17 4.87
C ARG A 250 -12.33 -4.45 4.49
N ARG A 251 -12.31 -3.12 4.68
CA ARG A 251 -13.36 -2.26 4.16
C ARG A 251 -13.35 -2.27 2.64
N GLY A 252 -14.54 -2.07 2.06
CA GLY A 252 -14.70 -1.78 0.65
C GLY A 252 -14.24 -0.36 0.31
N SER A 253 -14.12 -0.11 -0.99
CA SER A 253 -13.75 1.19 -1.56
C SER A 253 -14.65 1.52 -2.73
N ILE A 254 -15.45 2.58 -2.61
CA ILE A 254 -16.23 3.13 -3.70
C ILE A 254 -15.60 4.44 -4.14
N ASN A 255 -15.23 4.55 -5.42
CA ASN A 255 -14.80 5.79 -6.04
C ASN A 255 -15.95 6.41 -6.84
N GLY A 256 -16.14 7.71 -6.67
CA GLY A 256 -17.12 8.47 -7.42
C GLY A 256 -16.51 9.66 -8.14
N HIS A 257 -17.04 9.93 -9.32
CA HIS A 257 -16.73 11.12 -10.10
C HIS A 257 -18.00 11.89 -10.42
N LEU A 258 -18.09 13.12 -9.93
CA LEU A 258 -19.24 13.99 -10.05
C LEU A 258 -18.86 15.20 -10.93
N THR A 259 -19.53 15.38 -12.06
CA THR A 259 -19.43 16.56 -12.91
C THR A 259 -20.69 17.42 -12.72
N ILE A 260 -20.53 18.61 -12.16
CA ILE A 260 -21.63 19.54 -11.90
C ILE A 260 -21.63 20.60 -13.01
N HIS A 261 -22.79 20.76 -13.66
CA HIS A 261 -22.96 21.69 -14.78
C HIS A 261 -23.47 23.04 -14.31
N GLY A 262 -22.87 24.09 -14.87
CA GLY A 262 -23.27 25.46 -14.72
C GLY A 262 -23.42 26.14 -16.08
N LEU A 263 -23.33 27.46 -16.07
CA LEU A 263 -23.28 28.28 -17.28
C LEU A 263 -22.09 29.22 -17.18
N GLN A 264 -21.11 29.05 -18.08
CA GLN A 264 -19.93 29.90 -18.12
C GLN A 264 -20.31 31.33 -18.45
N GLY A 265 -19.63 32.30 -17.83
CA GLY A 265 -19.86 33.72 -18.11
C GLY A 265 -18.80 34.63 -17.54
N HIS A 266 -18.94 35.92 -17.78
CA HIS A 266 -18.03 36.94 -17.29
C HIS A 266 -18.29 37.21 -15.80
N ALA A 267 -17.26 37.22 -14.97
CA ALA A 267 -17.37 37.39 -13.53
C ALA A 267 -18.02 38.75 -13.12
N ALA A 268 -17.90 39.78 -13.97
CA ALA A 268 -18.55 41.07 -13.74
C ALA A 268 -20.08 41.05 -14.04
N TYR A 269 -20.57 40.01 -14.71
CA TYR A 269 -22.00 39.88 -15.07
C TYR A 269 -22.56 38.54 -14.63
N PRO A 270 -22.55 38.28 -13.27
CA PRO A 270 -22.93 36.98 -12.73
C PRO A 270 -24.39 36.59 -13.01
N GLN A 271 -25.26 37.57 -13.31
CA GLN A 271 -26.66 37.35 -13.67
C GLN A 271 -26.83 36.62 -15.02
N HIS A 272 -25.81 36.57 -15.85
CA HIS A 272 -25.79 35.85 -17.13
C HIS A 272 -25.03 34.51 -17.07
N ALA A 273 -24.70 34.06 -15.88
CA ALA A 273 -23.95 32.83 -15.65
C ALA A 273 -24.57 32.00 -14.53
N VAL A 274 -24.17 30.74 -14.43
CA VAL A 274 -24.49 29.88 -13.28
C VAL A 274 -23.16 29.28 -12.80
N ASN A 275 -22.69 29.72 -11.63
CA ASN A 275 -21.46 29.21 -11.05
C ASN A 275 -21.73 27.86 -10.36
N PRO A 276 -21.25 26.72 -10.93
CA PRO A 276 -21.50 25.40 -10.37
C PRO A 276 -20.76 25.21 -9.06
N VAL A 277 -19.61 25.86 -8.86
CA VAL A 277 -18.85 25.78 -7.59
C VAL A 277 -19.69 26.37 -6.46
N HIS A 278 -20.13 27.66 -6.59
CA HIS A 278 -20.90 28.33 -5.54
C HIS A 278 -22.19 27.60 -5.18
N ARG A 279 -22.86 27.04 -6.19
CA ARG A 279 -24.16 26.37 -5.98
C ARG A 279 -24.03 25.00 -5.36
N SER A 280 -22.86 24.33 -5.46
CA SER A 280 -22.66 22.98 -4.96
C SER A 280 -21.92 22.91 -3.60
N LEU A 281 -21.31 24.01 -3.13
CA LEU A 281 -20.52 23.98 -1.89
C LEU A 281 -21.29 23.40 -0.69
N TRP A 282 -22.54 23.82 -0.52
CA TRP A 282 -23.36 23.33 0.60
C TRP A 282 -23.74 21.84 0.43
N VAL A 283 -23.95 21.37 -0.81
CA VAL A 283 -24.23 19.96 -1.08
C VAL A 283 -23.01 19.12 -0.77
N LEU A 284 -21.83 19.56 -1.23
CA LEU A 284 -20.58 18.86 -0.97
C LEU A 284 -20.28 18.81 0.54
N HIS A 285 -20.54 19.91 1.25
CA HIS A 285 -20.44 19.94 2.71
C HIS A 285 -21.41 18.94 3.35
N THR A 286 -22.68 18.91 2.91
CA THR A 286 -23.67 17.96 3.42
C THR A 286 -23.26 16.52 3.17
N LEU A 287 -22.67 16.20 2.00
CA LEU A 287 -22.16 14.86 1.72
C LEU A 287 -20.95 14.51 2.57
N ALA A 288 -20.06 15.48 2.83
CA ALA A 288 -18.86 15.28 3.65
C ALA A 288 -19.19 15.04 5.13
N GLU A 289 -20.20 15.73 5.67
CA GLU A 289 -20.64 15.62 7.07
C GLU A 289 -21.69 14.51 7.27
N ARG A 290 -22.12 13.87 6.19
CA ARG A 290 -23.16 12.85 6.28
C ARG A 290 -22.65 11.62 7.02
N ASN A 291 -23.47 11.10 7.93
CA ASN A 291 -23.35 9.73 8.39
C ASN A 291 -23.84 8.79 7.26
N TRP A 292 -22.91 8.05 6.63
CA TRP A 292 -23.19 7.16 5.50
C TRP A 292 -23.72 5.80 5.96
N ASP A 293 -23.24 5.31 7.11
CA ASP A 293 -23.74 4.17 7.87
C ASP A 293 -23.25 4.24 9.33
N GLU A 294 -23.82 3.41 10.18
CA GLU A 294 -23.46 3.38 11.61
C GLU A 294 -22.24 2.47 11.88
N GLY A 295 -21.74 1.77 10.86
CA GLY A 295 -20.78 0.68 11.06
C GLY A 295 -21.42 -0.51 11.78
N ASP A 296 -20.60 -1.45 12.23
CA ASP A 296 -21.00 -2.61 13.02
C ASP A 296 -19.89 -3.05 13.99
N ALA A 297 -20.01 -4.24 14.57
CA ALA A 297 -19.01 -4.76 15.52
C ALA A 297 -17.62 -4.96 14.87
N HIS A 298 -17.54 -5.11 13.55
CA HIS A 298 -16.31 -5.42 12.81
C HIS A 298 -15.84 -4.28 11.92
N PHE A 299 -16.78 -3.45 11.43
CA PHE A 299 -16.48 -2.35 10.51
C PHE A 299 -16.80 -0.99 11.13
N PRO A 300 -15.84 -0.06 11.12
CA PRO A 300 -16.14 1.30 11.53
C PRO A 300 -17.13 1.95 10.55
N PRO A 301 -17.82 3.03 10.95
CA PRO A 301 -18.69 3.81 10.07
C PRO A 301 -18.01 4.18 8.75
N ALA A 302 -18.79 4.23 7.67
CA ALA A 302 -18.28 4.59 6.35
C ALA A 302 -17.80 6.06 6.33
N GLY A 303 -16.60 6.26 5.74
CA GLY A 303 -15.97 7.57 5.64
C GLY A 303 -15.94 8.07 4.19
N PHE A 304 -16.47 9.26 3.97
CA PHE A 304 -16.46 9.97 2.69
C PHE A 304 -15.33 11.00 2.64
N GLN A 305 -14.53 10.99 1.55
CA GLN A 305 -13.47 11.96 1.33
C GLN A 305 -13.53 12.51 -0.10
N ILE A 306 -13.52 13.83 -0.25
CA ILE A 306 -13.28 14.48 -1.54
C ILE A 306 -11.78 14.39 -1.82
N THR A 307 -11.40 13.72 -2.90
CA THR A 307 -10.00 13.46 -3.23
C THR A 307 -9.45 14.42 -4.28
N ASN A 308 -10.29 14.89 -5.20
CA ASN A 308 -9.88 15.85 -6.23
C ASN A 308 -11.02 16.82 -6.55
N VAL A 309 -10.65 18.04 -6.88
CA VAL A 309 -11.56 19.07 -7.40
C VAL A 309 -10.91 19.83 -8.54
N SER A 310 -11.70 20.16 -9.57
CA SER A 310 -11.23 21.02 -10.67
C SER A 310 -12.36 21.84 -11.27
N ALA A 311 -12.09 23.12 -11.51
CA ALA A 311 -13.01 24.06 -12.18
C ALA A 311 -12.23 25.20 -12.84
N GLY A 312 -12.87 25.87 -13.80
CA GLY A 312 -12.34 27.08 -14.41
C GLY A 312 -11.43 26.86 -15.62
N THR A 313 -11.03 27.96 -16.21
CA THR A 313 -10.20 28.02 -17.43
C THR A 313 -8.81 28.60 -17.17
N GLY A 314 -8.49 28.94 -15.90
CA GLY A 314 -7.28 29.67 -15.51
C GLY A 314 -7.42 31.20 -15.60
N ALA A 315 -8.51 31.73 -16.21
CA ALA A 315 -8.75 33.17 -16.30
C ALA A 315 -9.50 33.70 -15.08
N ASN A 316 -9.02 34.80 -14.49
CA ASN A 316 -9.55 35.35 -13.23
C ASN A 316 -10.95 36.01 -13.38
N ASN A 317 -11.37 36.32 -14.61
CA ASN A 317 -12.63 37.00 -14.91
C ASN A 317 -13.70 36.08 -15.55
N VAL A 318 -13.52 34.75 -15.50
CA VAL A 318 -14.43 33.77 -16.07
C VAL A 318 -15.06 32.92 -14.97
N ILE A 319 -16.40 32.91 -14.89
CA ILE A 319 -17.18 31.97 -14.09
C ILE A 319 -17.13 30.61 -14.80
N PRO A 320 -16.75 29.51 -14.12
CA PRO A 320 -16.66 28.18 -14.76
C PRO A 320 -18.03 27.66 -15.17
N GLY A 321 -18.07 26.91 -16.29
CA GLY A 321 -19.28 26.21 -16.74
C GLY A 321 -19.39 24.77 -16.22
N ARG A 322 -18.31 24.24 -15.64
CA ARG A 322 -18.25 22.88 -15.06
C ARG A 322 -17.42 22.88 -13.79
N PHE A 323 -17.80 22.00 -12.87
CA PHE A 323 -17.05 21.71 -11.66
C PHE A 323 -16.98 20.19 -11.48
N ASN A 324 -15.76 19.62 -11.50
CA ASN A 324 -15.51 18.21 -11.31
C ASN A 324 -15.06 17.95 -9.89
N VAL A 325 -15.61 16.91 -9.30
CA VAL A 325 -15.29 16.45 -7.94
C VAL A 325 -15.10 14.94 -7.99
N SER A 326 -13.96 14.45 -7.55
CA SER A 326 -13.74 13.04 -7.29
C SER A 326 -13.81 12.79 -5.79
N PHE A 327 -14.40 11.67 -5.39
CA PHE A 327 -14.50 11.28 -4.00
C PHE A 327 -14.25 9.78 -3.82
N ASN A 328 -13.84 9.40 -2.63
CA ASN A 328 -13.69 8.01 -2.20
C ASN A 328 -14.50 7.76 -0.94
N ILE A 329 -15.15 6.60 -0.85
CA ILE A 329 -15.86 6.13 0.34
C ILE A 329 -15.26 4.79 0.77
N ARG A 330 -14.74 4.74 2.00
CA ARG A 330 -14.37 3.48 2.65
C ARG A 330 -15.55 3.01 3.48
N HIS A 331 -15.99 1.76 3.28
CA HIS A 331 -17.27 1.28 3.80
C HIS A 331 -17.26 -0.18 4.24
N GLY A 332 -18.18 -0.53 5.12
CA GLY A 332 -18.55 -1.90 5.47
C GLY A 332 -19.58 -2.49 4.49
N PRO A 333 -20.08 -3.72 4.74
CA PRO A 333 -21.02 -4.41 3.87
C PRO A 333 -22.41 -3.74 3.71
N SER A 334 -22.76 -2.84 4.64
CA SER A 334 -24.06 -2.14 4.68
C SER A 334 -24.25 -1.11 3.57
N LEU A 335 -23.16 -0.65 2.93
CA LEU A 335 -23.18 0.40 1.92
C LEU A 335 -22.81 -0.18 0.54
N THR A 336 -23.65 0.09 -0.47
CA THR A 336 -23.44 -0.33 -1.87
C THR A 336 -23.30 0.88 -2.78
N VAL A 337 -22.82 0.66 -4.01
CA VAL A 337 -22.71 1.71 -5.04
C VAL A 337 -24.06 2.35 -5.32
N GLU A 338 -25.12 1.53 -5.46
CA GLU A 338 -26.49 2.00 -5.75
C GLU A 338 -27.02 2.89 -4.61
N LYS A 339 -26.68 2.54 -3.36
CA LYS A 339 -27.05 3.34 -2.20
C LYS A 339 -26.33 4.69 -2.22
N VAL A 340 -25.03 4.70 -2.54
CA VAL A 340 -24.24 5.92 -2.68
C VAL A 340 -24.81 6.80 -3.79
N GLU A 341 -25.08 6.23 -4.96
CA GLU A 341 -25.68 6.97 -6.10
C GLU A 341 -27.02 7.59 -5.73
N SER A 342 -27.88 6.83 -5.04
CA SER A 342 -29.18 7.34 -4.57
C SER A 342 -29.02 8.52 -3.62
N LEU A 343 -28.12 8.42 -2.64
CA LEU A 343 -27.89 9.48 -1.64
C LEU A 343 -27.29 10.74 -2.25
N VAL A 344 -26.37 10.59 -3.22
CA VAL A 344 -25.83 11.73 -3.99
C VAL A 344 -26.90 12.36 -4.86
N LYS A 345 -27.73 11.55 -5.54
CA LYS A 345 -28.85 12.03 -6.36
C LYS A 345 -29.83 12.86 -5.54
N ASP A 346 -30.20 12.39 -4.35
CA ASP A 346 -31.12 13.12 -3.46
C ASP A 346 -30.51 14.47 -3.05
N ALA A 347 -29.24 14.50 -2.67
CA ALA A 347 -28.55 15.74 -2.29
C ALA A 347 -28.46 16.73 -3.47
N MET A 348 -28.09 16.27 -4.66
CA MET A 348 -28.01 17.08 -5.87
C MET A 348 -29.39 17.58 -6.34
N GLY A 349 -30.42 16.73 -6.19
CA GLY A 349 -31.81 17.08 -6.52
C GLY A 349 -32.34 18.22 -5.64
N MET A 350 -32.06 18.22 -4.34
CA MET A 350 -32.41 19.32 -3.43
C MET A 350 -31.78 20.67 -3.84
N ALA A 351 -30.61 20.62 -4.46
CA ALA A 351 -29.91 21.81 -4.94
C ALA A 351 -30.41 22.30 -6.31
N GLY A 352 -31.21 21.50 -7.02
CA GLY A 352 -31.66 21.80 -8.37
C GLY A 352 -30.49 21.95 -9.36
N LEU A 353 -29.42 21.16 -9.19
CA LEU A 353 -28.23 21.18 -10.01
C LEU A 353 -28.32 20.09 -11.10
N SER A 354 -27.85 20.44 -12.31
CA SER A 354 -27.59 19.46 -13.37
C SER A 354 -26.22 18.85 -13.15
N TYR A 355 -26.13 17.52 -13.20
CA TYR A 355 -24.88 16.79 -12.94
C TYR A 355 -24.83 15.47 -13.68
N GLU A 356 -23.61 14.93 -13.78
CA GLU A 356 -23.30 13.54 -14.16
C GLU A 356 -22.56 12.90 -12.98
N LEU A 357 -22.95 11.67 -12.63
CA LEU A 357 -22.30 10.86 -11.60
C LEU A 357 -21.90 9.53 -12.19
N ALA A 358 -20.63 9.17 -12.02
CA ALA A 358 -20.12 7.83 -12.22
C ALA A 358 -19.54 7.34 -10.89
N ALA A 359 -20.06 6.22 -10.36
CA ALA A 359 -19.54 5.58 -9.18
C ALA A 359 -19.25 4.11 -9.46
N LYS A 360 -18.18 3.58 -8.88
CA LYS A 360 -17.82 2.17 -8.98
C LYS A 360 -17.19 1.67 -7.69
N SER A 361 -17.37 0.39 -7.40
CA SER A 361 -16.64 -0.29 -6.34
C SER A 361 -15.31 -0.80 -6.90
N ASP A 362 -14.21 -0.37 -6.32
CA ASP A 362 -12.88 -0.90 -6.62
C ASP A 362 -12.50 -2.04 -5.65
N ALA A 363 -13.18 -2.13 -4.51
CA ALA A 363 -13.02 -3.22 -3.57
C ALA A 363 -14.35 -3.51 -2.85
N ILE A 364 -14.72 -4.78 -2.80
CA ILE A 364 -15.84 -5.29 -2.01
C ILE A 364 -15.32 -5.56 -0.59
N PRO A 365 -16.04 -5.15 0.47
CA PRO A 365 -15.64 -5.47 1.84
C PRO A 365 -15.77 -6.97 2.07
N PHE A 366 -14.86 -7.53 2.87
CA PHE A 366 -14.92 -8.92 3.30
C PHE A 366 -14.59 -9.05 4.78
N LEU A 367 -15.06 -10.12 5.38
CA LEU A 367 -14.78 -10.51 6.76
C LEU A 367 -14.56 -12.01 6.80
N THR A 368 -13.46 -12.46 7.38
CA THR A 368 -13.24 -13.85 7.75
C THR A 368 -13.90 -14.09 9.10
N GLU A 369 -14.73 -15.09 9.18
CA GLU A 369 -15.37 -15.48 10.45
C GLU A 369 -14.32 -15.94 11.48
N GLU A 370 -14.57 -15.61 12.75
CA GLU A 370 -13.78 -16.13 13.85
C GLU A 370 -13.82 -17.67 13.86
N GLY A 371 -12.66 -18.28 14.03
CA GLY A 371 -12.57 -19.73 13.97
C GLY A 371 -11.20 -20.28 14.37
N PRO A 372 -11.00 -21.59 14.25
CA PRO A 372 -9.74 -22.24 14.66
C PRO A 372 -8.51 -21.66 13.97
N PHE A 373 -8.61 -21.23 12.70
CA PHE A 373 -7.49 -20.67 11.95
C PHE A 373 -7.08 -19.28 12.46
N THR A 374 -8.05 -18.38 12.66
CA THR A 374 -7.78 -17.03 13.18
C THR A 374 -7.20 -17.10 14.60
N GLU A 375 -7.72 -18.01 15.42
CA GLU A 375 -7.21 -18.26 16.77
C GLU A 375 -5.79 -18.83 16.75
N LEU A 376 -5.50 -19.77 15.86
CA LEU A 376 -4.17 -20.37 15.68
C LEU A 376 -3.15 -19.28 15.26
N CYS A 377 -3.51 -18.42 14.30
CA CYS A 377 -2.67 -17.31 13.88
C CYS A 377 -2.42 -16.33 15.02
N SER A 378 -3.48 -15.94 15.75
CA SER A 378 -3.37 -15.04 16.90
C SER A 378 -2.46 -15.60 18.01
N LYS A 379 -2.54 -16.89 18.31
CA LYS A 379 -1.64 -17.56 19.26
C LYS A 379 -0.20 -17.58 18.79
N ALA A 380 0.05 -17.81 17.48
CA ALA A 380 1.38 -17.78 16.94
C ALA A 380 2.03 -16.38 17.06
N ILE A 381 1.25 -15.34 16.84
CA ILE A 381 1.67 -13.94 17.02
C ILE A 381 1.97 -13.66 18.49
N GLU A 382 1.06 -14.01 19.40
CA GLU A 382 1.18 -13.77 20.84
C GLU A 382 2.41 -14.47 21.43
N GLU A 383 2.69 -15.70 21.03
CA GLU A 383 3.85 -16.47 21.51
C GLU A 383 5.20 -15.87 21.13
N VAL A 384 5.27 -15.04 20.06
CA VAL A 384 6.51 -14.42 19.61
C VAL A 384 6.60 -12.96 20.02
N SER A 385 5.53 -12.20 19.85
CA SER A 385 5.49 -10.76 20.14
C SER A 385 5.23 -10.45 21.62
N GLY A 386 4.64 -11.40 22.35
CA GLY A 386 4.11 -11.18 23.70
C GLY A 386 2.81 -10.38 23.72
N LEU A 387 2.20 -10.13 22.55
CA LEU A 387 0.96 -9.37 22.40
C LEU A 387 -0.11 -10.22 21.75
N ARG A 388 -1.30 -10.26 22.35
CA ARG A 388 -2.49 -10.77 21.67
C ARG A 388 -2.92 -9.74 20.61
N PRO A 389 -2.93 -10.08 19.31
CA PRO A 389 -3.30 -9.11 18.28
C PRO A 389 -4.79 -8.77 18.35
N ASP A 390 -5.12 -7.49 18.13
CA ASP A 390 -6.50 -7.05 17.96
C ASP A 390 -6.97 -7.38 16.53
N PRO A 391 -8.10 -8.08 16.36
CA PRO A 391 -8.69 -8.32 15.05
C PRO A 391 -9.26 -7.01 14.50
N ALA A 392 -8.92 -6.66 13.25
CA ALA A 392 -9.31 -5.39 12.65
C ALA A 392 -9.67 -5.54 11.16
N THR A 393 -10.46 -4.57 10.66
CA THR A 393 -10.86 -4.49 9.24
C THR A 393 -10.47 -3.16 8.60
N GLY A 394 -9.92 -2.23 9.38
CA GLY A 394 -9.54 -0.88 8.94
C GLY A 394 -8.28 -0.86 8.05
N GLY A 395 -7.95 0.33 7.54
CA GLY A 395 -6.79 0.56 6.68
C GLY A 395 -7.13 0.58 5.19
N GLY A 396 -6.10 0.43 4.35
CA GLY A 396 -6.20 0.33 2.89
C GLY A 396 -6.87 -0.98 2.44
N THR A 397 -6.96 -1.18 1.13
CA THR A 397 -7.31 -2.48 0.54
C THR A 397 -6.02 -3.28 0.30
N SER A 398 -6.17 -4.57 0.04
CA SER A 398 -5.09 -5.49 -0.32
C SER A 398 -5.62 -6.53 -1.29
N ASP A 399 -4.75 -7.35 -1.85
CA ASP A 399 -5.15 -8.48 -2.71
C ASP A 399 -5.96 -9.56 -1.98
N ALA A 400 -6.03 -9.51 -0.65
CA ALA A 400 -6.96 -10.31 0.13
C ALA A 400 -8.42 -10.22 -0.39
N ARG A 401 -8.83 -9.05 -0.93
CA ARG A 401 -10.16 -8.83 -1.53
C ARG A 401 -10.49 -9.80 -2.68
N PHE A 402 -9.46 -10.21 -3.43
CA PHE A 402 -9.62 -11.17 -4.54
C PHE A 402 -9.61 -12.62 -4.06
N ILE A 403 -8.89 -12.89 -2.97
CA ILE A 403 -8.72 -14.24 -2.41
C ILE A 403 -9.90 -14.63 -1.53
N ALA A 404 -10.46 -13.68 -0.76
CA ALA A 404 -11.53 -13.93 0.19
C ALA A 404 -12.76 -14.67 -0.38
N PRO A 405 -13.23 -14.39 -1.61
CA PRO A 405 -14.33 -15.17 -2.21
C PRO A 405 -14.01 -16.66 -2.46
N HIS A 406 -12.72 -17.02 -2.47
CA HIS A 406 -12.21 -18.36 -2.81
C HIS A 406 -11.58 -19.10 -1.62
N CYS A 407 -11.33 -18.38 -0.50
CA CYS A 407 -10.69 -18.92 0.69
C CYS A 407 -11.45 -18.48 1.96
N PRO A 408 -12.13 -19.42 2.65
CA PRO A 408 -12.92 -19.10 3.84
C PRO A 408 -12.08 -18.74 5.07
N HIS A 409 -10.81 -19.17 5.08
CA HIS A 409 -9.89 -18.98 6.21
C HIS A 409 -8.72 -18.10 5.80
N LEU A 410 -8.94 -16.78 5.78
CA LEU A 410 -7.98 -15.78 5.37
C LEU A 410 -7.71 -14.79 6.48
N VAL A 411 -6.44 -14.50 6.74
CA VAL A 411 -5.99 -13.41 7.63
C VAL A 411 -4.87 -12.64 6.95
N GLU A 412 -4.64 -11.40 7.40
CA GLU A 412 -3.47 -10.63 6.97
C GLU A 412 -2.64 -10.28 8.20
N PHE A 413 -1.34 -10.53 8.10
CA PHE A 413 -0.41 -10.23 9.19
C PHE A 413 1.00 -9.96 8.66
N GLY A 414 1.62 -8.88 9.14
CA GLY A 414 3.00 -8.51 8.81
C GLY A 414 3.59 -7.47 9.73
N LEU A 415 4.64 -6.80 9.23
CA LEU A 415 5.43 -5.81 9.95
C LEU A 415 4.64 -4.54 10.29
N VAL A 416 5.27 -3.63 11.03
CA VAL A 416 4.71 -2.30 11.28
C VAL A 416 4.75 -1.47 10.00
N GLY A 417 3.56 -1.04 9.52
CA GLY A 417 3.38 -0.37 8.24
C GLY A 417 3.55 1.16 8.26
N LYS A 418 4.07 1.76 9.33
CA LYS A 418 4.13 3.23 9.51
C LYS A 418 4.90 3.98 8.42
N THR A 419 5.86 3.34 7.80
CA THR A 419 6.72 3.95 6.77
C THR A 419 6.41 3.48 5.35
N SER A 420 5.38 2.63 5.16
CA SER A 420 4.93 2.19 3.84
C SER A 420 4.66 3.40 2.94
N HIS A 421 5.14 3.35 1.69
CA HIS A 421 5.02 4.39 0.66
C HIS A 421 5.74 5.73 0.97
N GLN A 422 6.42 5.85 2.12
CA GLN A 422 7.15 7.07 2.48
C GLN A 422 8.57 7.08 1.91
N VAL A 423 9.17 8.26 1.87
CA VAL A 423 10.62 8.43 1.72
C VAL A 423 11.29 7.83 2.95
N ASP A 424 12.46 7.21 2.76
CA ASP A 424 13.17 6.48 3.82
C ASP A 424 12.33 5.36 4.47
N GLU A 425 11.53 4.67 3.68
CA GLU A 425 10.82 3.47 4.10
C GLU A 425 11.78 2.48 4.77
N HIS A 426 11.38 1.95 5.93
CA HIS A 426 12.21 1.05 6.72
C HIS A 426 11.41 0.16 7.65
N VAL A 427 12.05 -0.93 8.10
CA VAL A 427 11.54 -1.85 9.13
C VAL A 427 12.64 -2.24 10.11
N ALA A 428 12.26 -2.64 11.32
CA ALA A 428 13.22 -3.17 12.28
C ALA A 428 13.69 -4.58 11.89
N VAL A 429 15.00 -4.80 11.86
CA VAL A 429 15.60 -6.10 11.57
C VAL A 429 15.10 -7.18 12.54
N THR A 430 14.99 -6.85 13.82
CA THR A 430 14.48 -7.75 14.85
C THR A 430 13.02 -8.14 14.63
N GLU A 431 12.20 -7.24 14.10
CA GLU A 431 10.79 -7.56 13.76
C GLU A 431 10.70 -8.50 12.57
N MET A 432 11.61 -8.41 11.58
CA MET A 432 11.69 -9.36 10.48
C MET A 432 12.04 -10.77 10.95
N GLU A 433 12.98 -10.89 11.90
CA GLU A 433 13.33 -12.17 12.53
C GLU A 433 12.13 -12.77 13.28
N GLN A 434 11.44 -11.94 14.07
CA GLN A 434 10.22 -12.32 14.77
C GLN A 434 9.11 -12.73 13.81
N LEU A 435 8.90 -12.00 12.71
CA LEU A 435 7.88 -12.31 11.71
C LEU A 435 8.14 -13.66 11.03
N SER A 436 9.40 -13.97 10.69
CA SER A 436 9.76 -15.30 10.18
C SER A 436 9.41 -16.42 11.17
N GLU A 437 9.65 -16.20 12.46
CA GLU A 437 9.27 -17.18 13.50
C GLU A 437 7.75 -17.28 13.66
N VAL A 438 7.01 -16.17 13.58
CA VAL A 438 5.53 -16.19 13.61
C VAL A 438 4.98 -17.05 12.48
N TYR A 439 5.43 -16.83 11.24
CA TYR A 439 4.98 -17.61 10.09
C TYR A 439 5.34 -19.10 10.23
N GLY A 440 6.54 -19.39 10.72
CA GLY A 440 6.94 -20.77 11.02
C GLY A 440 6.05 -21.42 12.09
N ARG A 441 5.64 -20.68 13.12
CA ARG A 441 4.68 -21.18 14.14
C ARG A 441 3.27 -21.36 13.57
N MET A 442 2.80 -20.44 12.70
CA MET A 442 1.52 -20.61 12.02
C MET A 442 1.50 -21.92 11.24
N LEU A 443 2.54 -22.20 10.45
CA LEU A 443 2.65 -23.44 9.68
C LEU A 443 2.65 -24.68 10.59
N ARG A 444 3.48 -24.72 11.65
CA ARG A 444 3.53 -25.85 12.61
C ARG A 444 2.19 -26.08 13.31
N LYS A 445 1.53 -24.99 13.76
CA LYS A 445 0.22 -25.09 14.42
C LYS A 445 -0.87 -25.57 13.47
N LEU A 446 -0.85 -25.10 12.21
CA LEU A 446 -1.80 -25.54 11.20
C LEU A 446 -1.59 -27.01 10.83
N ALA A 447 -0.35 -27.46 10.66
CA ALA A 447 -0.04 -28.87 10.40
C ALA A 447 -0.58 -29.77 11.54
N GLY A 448 -0.32 -29.42 12.79
CA GLY A 448 -0.85 -30.16 13.93
C GLY A 448 -2.40 -30.12 14.04
N TYR A 449 -3.03 -29.02 13.61
CA TYR A 449 -4.48 -28.94 13.54
C TYR A 449 -5.06 -29.87 12.46
N VAL A 450 -4.44 -29.91 11.29
CA VAL A 450 -4.84 -30.76 10.15
C VAL A 450 -4.67 -32.25 10.48
N GLU A 451 -3.57 -32.63 11.14
CA GLU A 451 -3.33 -34.02 11.59
C GLU A 451 -4.35 -34.51 12.63
N GLY A 452 -4.92 -33.59 13.41
CA GLY A 452 -5.89 -33.90 14.45
C GLY A 452 -7.35 -33.99 13.97
N GLN A 453 -7.62 -33.70 12.67
CA GLN A 453 -8.95 -33.79 12.04
C GLN A 453 -9.17 -35.16 11.43
#